data_0301bd069c41ba67547ac159892134e8
#
_entry.id   0301bd069c41ba67547ac159892134e8
#
_cell.length_a   1.000
_cell.length_b   1.000
_cell.length_c   1.000
_cell.angle_alpha   90.00
_cell.angle_beta   90.00
_cell.angle_gamma   90.00
#
_symmetry.space_group_name_H-M   'P 1'
#
loop_
_entity.id
_entity.type
_entity.pdbx_description
1 polymer ?
#
loop_
_entity_poly.entity_id
_entity_poly.type
_entity_poly.pdbx_seq_one_letter_code
_entity_poly.pdbx_strand_id
1 'polypeptide(L)'
;MFLHYRFYDGRKFYLPQRHEVTKKKFLIYFCLQILFMFLIPIQSVSAQNNFVHVNGTKFYLDARRFSFLGFNAYYLQSATADSATRYIADDVFQAAGSIGINVIRTWAFYESSTSTPAVIRYSPYGYNESGLRALDYILSKAKQYNVKLILTLANNYSPFGGVPQYIDWANKYLSKSGNSPFTHNDFFTNDSIKTWYKNYLELILDRTNIYTSVKYKDDPSIFSFELMNEAVNPGQSSSVTKSWYKEMSEFFKSIDHNHLLATGEEGYDVPGYSYSNADLFYNSSYFLFNGSKGTSFVENSSLPDIDYATFHLYSGQWNISYPAGETWIRDHIKISQTLNKPALLGEFGSTENKASVYNNWLDVIENSDTRSAVVWQYLHPDVKNNDGFGFNLSDAALISEFKDFIKIINEPQTLPQTANNVELYQNYPNPFNPVTTIKYSLSRNEFVNMELYTVLGKKIGTLVNGYQTAGVHEITLSFNSNKYSSGIYIYTLRTPDSFACRKLMVLK
;
A
#
# COMPACT_ATOMS: atom_id res chain seq x y z
N MET A 1 -34.90 -66.23 0.46
CA MET A 1 -36.29 -66.68 0.32
C MET A 1 -36.53 -66.87 -1.17
N PHE A 2 -36.62 -68.18 -1.57
CA PHE A 2 -36.78 -68.56 -2.97
C PHE A 2 -38.21 -68.31 -3.41
N LEU A 3 -38.40 -67.89 -4.66
CA LEU A 3 -39.62 -68.22 -5.40
C LEU A 3 -39.27 -68.39 -6.87
N HIS A 4 -39.31 -69.64 -7.29
CA HIS A 4 -39.40 -70.14 -8.67
C HIS A 4 -40.76 -69.76 -9.26
N TYR A 5 -40.74 -69.39 -10.56
CA TYR A 5 -41.83 -69.77 -11.49
C TYR A 5 -41.27 -70.19 -12.85
N ARG A 6 -41.60 -71.44 -13.18
CA ARG A 6 -41.52 -72.06 -14.54
C ARG A 6 -42.76 -71.64 -15.30
N PHE A 7 -42.66 -71.40 -16.59
CA PHE A 7 -43.48 -72.11 -17.62
C PHE A 7 -43.08 -71.68 -19.00
N TYR A 8 -42.69 -72.72 -19.85
CA TYR A 8 -43.13 -73.13 -21.17
C TYR A 8 -43.45 -72.03 -22.20
N ASP A 9 -42.71 -71.87 -23.30
CA ASP A 9 -43.09 -72.43 -24.59
C ASP A 9 -41.97 -72.25 -25.63
N GLY A 10 -41.73 -73.26 -26.42
CA GLY A 10 -40.66 -73.30 -27.42
C GLY A 10 -41.07 -72.59 -28.70
N ARG A 11 -40.44 -71.46 -29.00
CA ARG A 11 -40.28 -70.99 -30.38
C ARG A 11 -38.91 -70.37 -30.53
N LYS A 12 -38.11 -70.88 -31.43
CA LYS A 12 -36.87 -70.23 -31.88
C LYS A 12 -37.20 -69.01 -32.72
N PHE A 13 -36.88 -67.83 -32.18
CA PHE A 13 -36.83 -66.63 -32.99
C PHE A 13 -35.37 -66.30 -33.28
N TYR A 14 -35.02 -66.19 -34.54
CA TYR A 14 -33.76 -65.66 -35.02
C TYR A 14 -33.82 -64.13 -34.81
N LEU A 15 -32.91 -63.60 -33.99
CA LEU A 15 -32.70 -62.14 -33.89
C LEU A 15 -31.64 -61.70 -34.91
N PRO A 16 -31.86 -60.61 -35.63
CA PRO A 16 -30.91 -60.15 -36.64
C PRO A 16 -29.66 -59.52 -35.99
N GLN A 17 -28.52 -59.83 -36.61
CA GLN A 17 -27.21 -59.24 -36.28
C GLN A 17 -27.20 -57.70 -36.52
N ARG A 18 -27.71 -56.90 -35.58
CA ARG A 18 -27.65 -55.42 -35.65
C ARG A 18 -27.22 -54.73 -34.35
N HIS A 19 -26.69 -55.46 -33.36
CA HIS A 19 -26.38 -54.88 -32.05
C HIS A 19 -24.90 -54.63 -31.75
N GLU A 20 -23.94 -55.09 -32.53
CA GLU A 20 -22.51 -54.85 -32.24
C GLU A 20 -22.01 -53.44 -32.69
N VAL A 21 -22.54 -52.91 -33.79
CA VAL A 21 -22.11 -51.62 -34.33
C VAL A 21 -22.60 -50.46 -33.46
N THR A 22 -23.76 -50.60 -32.80
CA THR A 22 -24.34 -49.59 -31.92
C THR A 22 -23.59 -49.52 -30.57
N LYS A 23 -23.16 -50.65 -30.03
CA LYS A 23 -22.39 -50.68 -28.77
C LYS A 23 -21.00 -50.06 -28.95
N LYS A 24 -20.30 -50.32 -30.07
CA LYS A 24 -19.00 -49.70 -30.35
C LYS A 24 -19.12 -48.18 -30.58
N LYS A 25 -20.16 -47.70 -31.25
CA LYS A 25 -20.41 -46.26 -31.40
C LYS A 25 -20.75 -45.59 -30.08
N PHE A 26 -21.54 -46.21 -29.22
CA PHE A 26 -21.90 -45.68 -27.89
C PHE A 26 -20.67 -45.62 -26.97
N LEU A 27 -19.82 -46.66 -27.01
CA LEU A 27 -18.58 -46.66 -26.22
C LEU A 27 -17.58 -45.59 -26.69
N ILE A 28 -17.46 -45.38 -28.00
CA ILE A 28 -16.60 -44.33 -28.58
C ILE A 28 -17.14 -42.94 -28.24
N TYR A 29 -18.46 -42.69 -28.27
CA TYR A 29 -19.06 -41.44 -27.86
C TYR A 29 -18.92 -41.20 -26.34
N PHE A 30 -19.05 -42.22 -25.54
CA PHE A 30 -18.87 -42.15 -24.09
C PHE A 30 -17.41 -41.90 -23.71
N CYS A 31 -16.46 -42.55 -24.39
CA CYS A 31 -15.01 -42.28 -24.21
C CYS A 31 -14.62 -40.88 -24.71
N LEU A 32 -15.21 -40.40 -25.80
CA LEU A 32 -14.99 -39.00 -26.28
C LEU A 32 -15.60 -37.95 -25.35
N GLN A 33 -16.74 -38.21 -24.73
CA GLN A 33 -17.30 -37.28 -23.73
C GLN A 33 -16.47 -37.28 -22.45
N ILE A 34 -15.92 -38.39 -22.00
CA ILE A 34 -14.99 -38.46 -20.87
C ILE A 34 -13.67 -37.74 -21.22
N LEU A 35 -13.14 -37.88 -22.42
CA LEU A 35 -11.94 -37.21 -22.88
C LEU A 35 -12.16 -35.68 -22.99
N PHE A 36 -13.37 -35.24 -23.36
CA PHE A 36 -13.74 -33.81 -23.40
C PHE A 36 -13.93 -33.22 -22.01
N MET A 37 -14.32 -33.99 -20.99
CA MET A 37 -14.37 -33.56 -19.60
C MET A 37 -12.97 -33.34 -18.98
N PHE A 38 -11.94 -33.99 -19.50
CA PHE A 38 -10.55 -33.77 -19.07
C PHE A 38 -9.82 -32.68 -19.87
N LEU A 39 -10.45 -32.14 -20.94
CA LEU A 39 -9.93 -31.01 -21.72
C LEU A 39 -10.57 -29.65 -21.37
N ILE A 40 -11.39 -29.59 -20.31
CA ILE A 40 -11.68 -28.31 -19.66
C ILE A 40 -10.34 -27.88 -19.07
N PRO A 41 -9.71 -26.78 -19.57
CA PRO A 41 -8.55 -26.27 -18.89
C PRO A 41 -8.99 -26.07 -17.43
N ILE A 42 -8.34 -26.78 -16.52
CA ILE A 42 -8.36 -26.39 -15.13
C ILE A 42 -7.80 -24.98 -15.19
N GLN A 43 -8.68 -23.98 -15.28
CA GLN A 43 -8.28 -22.64 -14.89
C GLN A 43 -7.67 -22.86 -13.52
N SER A 44 -6.36 -22.79 -13.46
CA SER A 44 -5.69 -22.63 -12.19
C SER A 44 -6.43 -21.48 -11.53
N VAL A 45 -7.27 -21.79 -10.54
CA VAL A 45 -7.70 -20.79 -9.58
C VAL A 45 -6.38 -20.29 -9.05
N SER A 46 -5.90 -19.20 -9.59
CA SER A 46 -4.80 -18.43 -9.04
C SER A 46 -5.20 -18.30 -7.58
N ALA A 47 -4.43 -18.87 -6.68
CA ALA A 47 -4.66 -18.72 -5.26
C ALA A 47 -4.84 -17.23 -5.07
N GLN A 48 -6.04 -16.84 -4.62
CA GLN A 48 -6.39 -15.43 -4.46
C GLN A 48 -5.36 -14.85 -3.51
N ASN A 49 -4.51 -13.99 -4.01
CA ASN A 49 -3.45 -13.39 -3.19
C ASN A 49 -4.09 -12.29 -2.36
N ASN A 50 -4.64 -12.68 -1.19
CA ASN A 50 -5.38 -11.79 -0.30
C ASN A 50 -4.52 -10.70 0.38
N PHE A 51 -3.22 -10.63 0.04
CA PHE A 51 -2.31 -9.62 0.55
C PHE A 51 -2.39 -8.34 -0.28
N VAL A 52 -2.32 -7.21 0.39
CA VAL A 52 -2.15 -5.93 -0.30
C VAL A 52 -0.74 -5.87 -0.87
N HIS A 53 -0.63 -5.41 -2.10
CA HIS A 53 0.64 -5.26 -2.79
C HIS A 53 0.73 -3.90 -3.48
N VAL A 54 1.95 -3.53 -3.87
CA VAL A 54 2.25 -2.27 -4.56
C VAL A 54 2.47 -2.52 -6.05
N ASN A 55 1.93 -1.63 -6.88
CA ASN A 55 2.28 -1.52 -8.28
C ASN A 55 2.45 -0.05 -8.64
N GLY A 56 3.70 0.38 -8.83
CA GLY A 56 4.04 1.79 -8.98
C GLY A 56 3.67 2.58 -7.73
N THR A 57 2.88 3.63 -7.91
CA THR A 57 2.46 4.56 -6.86
C THR A 57 1.13 4.18 -6.20
N LYS A 58 0.64 2.96 -6.37
CA LYS A 58 -0.71 2.54 -5.97
C LYS A 58 -0.71 1.24 -5.18
N PHE A 59 -1.66 1.13 -4.25
CA PHE A 59 -1.96 -0.13 -3.57
C PHE A 59 -2.99 -0.94 -4.33
N TYR A 60 -2.86 -2.25 -4.27
CA TYR A 60 -3.79 -3.21 -4.86
C TYR A 60 -4.11 -4.33 -3.88
N LEU A 61 -5.35 -4.80 -3.92
CA LEU A 61 -5.78 -6.05 -3.31
C LEU A 61 -6.35 -6.93 -4.42
N ASP A 62 -5.77 -8.08 -4.65
CA ASP A 62 -5.99 -8.86 -5.87
C ASP A 62 -5.72 -8.00 -7.13
N ALA A 63 -6.63 -7.99 -8.08
CA ALA A 63 -6.53 -7.19 -9.30
C ALA A 63 -7.14 -5.78 -9.16
N ARG A 64 -7.63 -5.40 -7.97
CA ARG A 64 -8.35 -4.14 -7.77
C ARG A 64 -7.48 -3.13 -7.04
N ARG A 65 -7.55 -1.88 -7.46
CA ARG A 65 -6.96 -0.79 -6.70
C ARG A 65 -7.55 -0.77 -5.29
N PHE A 66 -6.68 -0.65 -4.29
CA PHE A 66 -7.05 -0.57 -2.89
C PHE A 66 -6.82 0.85 -2.39
N SER A 67 -7.88 1.63 -2.30
CA SER A 67 -7.89 2.99 -1.75
C SER A 67 -8.70 2.98 -0.47
N PHE A 68 -8.29 3.77 0.54
CA PHE A 68 -8.93 3.72 1.84
C PHE A 68 -8.80 5.02 2.63
N LEU A 69 -9.79 5.29 3.48
CA LEU A 69 -9.59 6.07 4.69
C LEU A 69 -9.49 5.10 5.86
N GLY A 70 -8.44 5.25 6.66
CA GLY A 70 -8.25 4.55 7.91
C GLY A 70 -8.31 5.49 9.10
N PHE A 71 -8.24 4.93 10.29
CA PHE A 71 -7.95 5.70 11.51
C PHE A 71 -6.90 4.99 12.37
N ASN A 72 -6.23 5.78 13.21
CA ASN A 72 -5.39 5.27 14.28
C ASN A 72 -6.24 4.90 15.49
N ALA A 73 -5.97 3.73 16.06
CA ALA A 73 -6.46 3.29 17.37
C ALA A 73 -5.29 2.60 18.09
N TYR A 74 -4.27 3.38 18.43
CA TYR A 74 -2.99 2.90 18.95
C TYR A 74 -3.13 2.02 20.18
N TYR A 75 -4.16 2.25 20.98
CA TYR A 75 -4.43 1.64 22.28
C TYR A 75 -5.05 0.24 22.22
N LEU A 76 -5.42 -0.26 21.04
CA LEU A 76 -6.20 -1.52 20.92
C LEU A 76 -5.56 -2.69 21.64
N GLN A 77 -4.25 -2.88 21.47
CA GLN A 77 -3.52 -3.98 22.12
C GLN A 77 -3.61 -3.86 23.65
N SER A 78 -3.34 -2.70 24.22
CA SER A 78 -3.38 -2.51 25.68
C SER A 78 -4.81 -2.60 26.23
N ALA A 79 -5.79 -2.09 25.54
CA ALA A 79 -7.20 -2.17 25.93
C ALA A 79 -7.74 -3.60 25.94
N THR A 80 -7.21 -4.50 25.13
CA THR A 80 -7.67 -5.89 25.02
C THR A 80 -6.95 -6.86 25.92
N ALA A 81 -5.90 -6.44 26.62
CA ALA A 81 -5.12 -7.28 27.53
C ALA A 81 -5.91 -7.65 28.80
N ASP A 82 -6.85 -6.80 29.22
CA ASP A 82 -7.81 -7.09 30.28
C ASP A 82 -9.15 -7.53 29.67
N SER A 83 -9.70 -8.62 30.17
CA SER A 83 -11.01 -9.11 29.75
C SER A 83 -12.16 -8.12 30.00
N ALA A 84 -12.03 -7.28 31.03
CA ALA A 84 -13.02 -6.27 31.40
C ALA A 84 -13.11 -5.11 30.38
N THR A 85 -12.02 -4.84 29.65
CA THR A 85 -11.93 -3.74 28.65
C THR A 85 -11.84 -4.24 27.22
N ARG A 86 -11.89 -5.55 27.02
CA ARG A 86 -11.78 -6.17 25.67
C ARG A 86 -12.89 -5.75 24.70
N TYR A 87 -14.09 -5.41 25.22
CA TYR A 87 -15.20 -4.89 24.42
C TYR A 87 -14.83 -3.62 23.63
N ILE A 88 -13.87 -2.83 24.13
CA ILE A 88 -13.39 -1.63 23.44
C ILE A 88 -12.94 -1.96 22.00
N ALA A 89 -12.25 -3.07 21.82
CA ALA A 89 -11.84 -3.46 20.46
C ALA A 89 -13.06 -3.81 19.58
N ASP A 90 -14.03 -4.57 20.12
CA ASP A 90 -15.25 -4.90 19.37
C ASP A 90 -15.99 -3.62 18.94
N ASP A 91 -16.13 -2.64 19.83
CA ASP A 91 -16.79 -1.37 19.55
C ASP A 91 -16.00 -0.54 18.51
N VAL A 92 -14.67 -0.54 18.58
CA VAL A 92 -13.82 0.14 17.58
C VAL A 92 -13.97 -0.48 16.20
N PHE A 93 -13.97 -1.80 16.08
CA PHE A 93 -14.18 -2.47 14.78
C PHE A 93 -15.60 -2.27 14.26
N GLN A 94 -16.62 -2.25 15.12
CA GLN A 94 -18.00 -1.91 14.73
C GLN A 94 -18.10 -0.46 14.25
N ALA A 95 -17.47 0.47 14.96
CA ALA A 95 -17.41 1.87 14.55
C ALA A 95 -16.74 2.03 13.17
N ALA A 96 -15.61 1.36 12.92
CA ALA A 96 -14.99 1.33 11.61
C ALA A 96 -15.97 0.91 10.51
N GLY A 97 -16.66 -0.22 10.71
CA GLY A 97 -17.68 -0.71 9.77
C GLY A 97 -18.82 0.27 9.55
N SER A 98 -19.30 0.97 10.61
CA SER A 98 -20.39 1.94 10.51
C SER A 98 -20.04 3.20 9.71
N ILE A 99 -18.76 3.56 9.67
CA ILE A 99 -18.22 4.68 8.89
C ILE A 99 -17.88 4.21 7.45
N GLY A 100 -17.58 2.93 7.25
CA GLY A 100 -17.05 2.37 6.01
C GLY A 100 -15.52 2.28 5.97
N ILE A 101 -14.87 2.44 7.13
CA ILE A 101 -13.42 2.33 7.29
C ILE A 101 -13.01 0.86 7.32
N ASN A 102 -12.00 0.50 6.54
CA ASN A 102 -11.50 -0.86 6.40
C ASN A 102 -10.00 -1.01 6.69
N VAL A 103 -9.35 0.05 7.18
CA VAL A 103 -7.95 0.03 7.64
C VAL A 103 -7.84 0.70 9.01
N ILE A 104 -7.18 0.03 9.95
CA ILE A 104 -6.87 0.58 11.28
C ILE A 104 -5.37 0.48 11.49
N ARG A 105 -4.73 1.59 11.88
CA ARG A 105 -3.34 1.60 12.32
C ARG A 105 -3.31 1.46 13.84
N THR A 106 -2.52 0.53 14.35
CA THR A 106 -2.40 0.25 15.79
C THR A 106 -0.99 -0.19 16.16
N TRP A 107 -0.67 -0.09 17.44
CA TRP A 107 0.64 -0.48 17.93
C TRP A 107 0.69 -1.97 18.24
N ALA A 108 1.69 -2.63 17.70
CA ALA A 108 2.02 -4.03 17.95
C ALA A 108 3.25 -4.14 18.86
N PHE A 109 3.39 -3.25 19.80
CA PHE A 109 4.45 -3.20 20.80
C PHE A 109 3.91 -2.67 22.12
N TYR A 110 4.53 -3.07 23.21
CA TYR A 110 4.43 -2.46 24.52
C TYR A 110 5.61 -2.99 25.36
N GLU A 111 6.61 -2.13 25.56
CA GLU A 111 7.78 -2.44 26.36
C GLU A 111 7.69 -1.73 27.72
N SER A 112 8.04 -2.44 28.80
CA SER A 112 8.12 -1.84 30.12
C SER A 112 8.88 -2.78 31.08
N SER A 113 9.75 -2.24 31.91
CA SER A 113 10.38 -3.00 32.99
C SER A 113 9.40 -3.38 34.11
N THR A 114 8.19 -2.76 34.13
CA THR A 114 7.10 -3.12 35.02
C THR A 114 6.13 -4.04 34.30
N SER A 115 6.01 -5.27 34.74
CA SER A 115 5.13 -6.26 34.14
C SER A 115 3.66 -5.97 34.47
N THR A 116 2.85 -5.69 33.45
CA THR A 116 1.38 -5.62 33.53
C THR A 116 0.81 -6.58 32.47
N PRO A 117 -0.47 -6.96 32.52
CA PRO A 117 -1.07 -7.82 31.50
C PRO A 117 -0.91 -7.30 30.07
N ALA A 118 -0.88 -5.99 29.88
CA ALA A 118 -0.77 -5.36 28.58
C ALA A 118 0.67 -5.30 28.01
N VAL A 119 1.68 -5.36 28.88
CA VAL A 119 3.08 -5.34 28.45
C VAL A 119 3.37 -6.59 27.62
N ILE A 120 3.90 -6.40 26.43
CA ILE A 120 4.33 -7.47 25.54
C ILE A 120 5.75 -7.93 25.94
N ARG A 121 6.64 -6.96 26.23
CA ARG A 121 8.05 -7.23 26.47
C ARG A 121 8.53 -6.51 27.72
N TYR A 122 9.01 -7.27 28.71
CA TYR A 122 9.43 -6.73 30.00
C TYR A 122 10.95 -6.71 30.20
N SER A 123 11.71 -7.28 29.28
CA SER A 123 13.18 -7.22 29.24
C SER A 123 13.64 -7.51 27.80
N PRO A 124 14.94 -7.34 27.47
CA PRO A 124 15.46 -7.65 26.12
C PRO A 124 15.10 -9.03 25.59
N TYR A 125 14.92 -10.01 26.47
CA TYR A 125 14.62 -11.42 26.11
C TYR A 125 13.37 -11.96 26.80
N GLY A 126 12.66 -11.12 27.56
CA GLY A 126 11.48 -11.53 28.31
C GLY A 126 10.18 -11.03 27.70
N TYR A 127 9.29 -11.95 27.39
CA TYR A 127 8.00 -11.67 26.76
C TYR A 127 6.84 -12.11 27.63
N ASN A 128 5.75 -11.36 27.59
CA ASN A 128 4.51 -11.64 28.31
C ASN A 128 3.45 -12.18 27.34
N GLU A 129 3.07 -13.42 27.54
CA GLU A 129 2.07 -14.09 26.71
C GLU A 129 0.69 -13.41 26.79
N SER A 130 0.34 -12.77 27.91
CA SER A 130 -0.93 -12.02 28.03
C SER A 130 -0.97 -10.85 27.04
N GLY A 131 0.10 -10.05 26.95
CA GLY A 131 0.21 -8.95 25.99
C GLY A 131 0.21 -9.43 24.53
N LEU A 132 0.85 -10.56 24.26
CA LEU A 132 0.85 -11.18 22.94
C LEU A 132 -0.53 -11.73 22.56
N ARG A 133 -1.28 -12.32 23.49
CA ARG A 133 -2.67 -12.77 23.27
C ARG A 133 -3.64 -11.62 23.01
N ALA A 134 -3.38 -10.46 23.59
CA ALA A 134 -4.14 -9.25 23.28
C ALA A 134 -3.98 -8.85 21.81
N LEU A 135 -2.75 -8.94 21.28
CA LEU A 135 -2.48 -8.70 19.86
C LEU A 135 -3.13 -9.78 18.96
N ASP A 136 -3.07 -11.07 19.37
CA ASP A 136 -3.81 -12.14 18.67
C ASP A 136 -5.30 -11.82 18.56
N TYR A 137 -5.89 -11.29 19.65
CA TYR A 137 -7.31 -10.97 19.70
C TYR A 137 -7.67 -9.90 18.68
N ILE A 138 -6.96 -8.77 18.64
CA ILE A 138 -7.26 -7.70 17.68
C ILE A 138 -7.11 -8.17 16.23
N LEU A 139 -6.13 -9.02 15.92
CA LEU A 139 -5.99 -9.61 14.58
C LEU A 139 -7.16 -10.55 14.25
N SER A 140 -7.63 -11.34 15.21
CA SER A 140 -8.82 -12.16 15.01
C SER A 140 -10.07 -11.34 14.72
N LYS A 141 -10.20 -10.17 15.36
CA LYS A 141 -11.29 -9.22 15.11
C LYS A 141 -11.13 -8.51 13.77
N ALA A 142 -9.94 -8.12 13.40
CA ALA A 142 -9.66 -7.56 12.08
C ALA A 142 -10.15 -8.51 10.97
N LYS A 143 -9.83 -9.80 11.08
CA LYS A 143 -10.34 -10.84 10.18
C LYS A 143 -11.87 -10.95 10.21
N GLN A 144 -12.47 -10.95 11.40
CA GLN A 144 -13.93 -11.06 11.57
C GLN A 144 -14.69 -9.91 10.92
N TYR A 145 -14.18 -8.68 11.07
CA TYR A 145 -14.81 -7.46 10.56
C TYR A 145 -14.32 -7.05 9.16
N ASN A 146 -13.47 -7.87 8.53
CA ASN A 146 -12.85 -7.57 7.23
C ASN A 146 -12.12 -6.21 7.21
N VAL A 147 -11.43 -5.89 8.29
CA VAL A 147 -10.57 -4.73 8.45
C VAL A 147 -9.12 -5.17 8.33
N LYS A 148 -8.28 -4.39 7.68
CA LYS A 148 -6.85 -4.64 7.61
C LYS A 148 -6.10 -3.78 8.62
N LEU A 149 -5.03 -4.32 9.22
CA LEU A 149 -4.25 -3.62 10.23
C LEU A 149 -2.89 -3.17 9.69
N ILE A 150 -2.54 -1.92 9.96
CA ILE A 150 -1.15 -1.44 9.92
C ILE A 150 -0.60 -1.61 11.33
N LEU A 151 0.46 -2.42 11.45
CA LEU A 151 1.06 -2.78 12.73
C LEU A 151 2.41 -2.07 12.92
N THR A 152 2.45 -1.10 13.81
CA THR A 152 3.69 -0.41 14.17
C THR A 152 4.45 -1.19 15.23
N LEU A 153 5.76 -1.39 15.06
CA LEU A 153 6.56 -2.37 15.82
C LEU A 153 7.42 -1.76 16.93
N ALA A 154 7.57 -0.44 16.96
CA ALA A 154 8.24 0.30 18.03
C ALA A 154 7.81 1.76 18.04
N ASN A 155 8.21 2.52 19.06
CA ASN A 155 7.99 3.96 19.14
C ASN A 155 9.31 4.70 19.38
N ASN A 156 9.46 5.87 18.79
CA ASN A 156 10.59 6.75 19.10
C ASN A 156 10.48 7.36 20.51
N TYR A 157 9.25 7.51 21.00
CA TYR A 157 8.94 8.18 22.26
C TYR A 157 8.59 7.19 23.39
N SER A 158 8.54 7.71 24.65
CA SER A 158 8.31 6.89 25.83
C SER A 158 6.91 6.27 26.01
N PRO A 159 5.82 6.77 25.43
CA PRO A 159 4.55 6.07 25.56
C PRO A 159 4.63 4.64 25.05
N PHE A 160 4.22 3.68 25.91
CA PHE A 160 4.30 2.24 25.67
C PHE A 160 5.72 1.68 25.52
N GLY A 161 6.75 2.41 25.99
CA GLY A 161 8.14 1.96 26.02
C GLY A 161 9.02 2.62 24.96
N GLY A 162 9.12 2.01 23.78
CA GLY A 162 9.89 2.56 22.68
C GLY A 162 11.39 2.70 22.93
N VAL A 163 12.05 3.56 22.15
CA VAL A 163 13.50 3.81 22.26
C VAL A 163 13.96 4.07 23.68
N PRO A 164 13.28 4.90 24.52
CA PRO A 164 13.69 5.11 25.89
C PRO A 164 13.79 3.81 26.72
N GLN A 165 12.84 2.89 26.55
CA GLN A 165 12.87 1.62 27.28
C GLN A 165 14.04 0.71 26.85
N TYR A 166 14.38 0.71 25.56
CA TYR A 166 15.57 -0.01 25.08
C TYR A 166 16.86 0.59 25.66
N ILE A 167 16.93 1.91 25.80
CA ILE A 167 18.07 2.59 26.42
C ILE A 167 18.14 2.28 27.92
N ASP A 168 17.02 2.24 28.64
CA ASP A 168 16.96 1.83 30.02
C ASP A 168 17.47 0.38 30.20
N TRP A 169 17.07 -0.53 29.32
CA TRP A 169 17.59 -1.90 29.33
C TRP A 169 19.07 -1.95 28.98
N ALA A 170 19.55 -1.15 28.04
CA ALA A 170 20.97 -1.09 27.72
C ALA A 170 21.80 -0.63 28.91
N ASN A 171 21.36 0.42 29.59
CA ASN A 171 22.02 0.90 30.81
C ASN A 171 22.00 -0.12 31.98
N LYS A 172 20.98 -1.00 31.98
CA LYS A 172 20.85 -2.05 33.02
C LYS A 172 21.65 -3.30 32.71
N TYR A 173 21.71 -3.74 31.47
CA TYR A 173 22.20 -5.07 31.10
C TYR A 173 23.49 -5.07 30.28
N LEU A 174 23.89 -3.92 29.71
CA LEU A 174 25.12 -3.80 28.93
C LEU A 174 26.16 -2.93 29.68
N SER A 175 27.40 -3.04 29.22
CA SER A 175 28.49 -2.18 29.66
C SER A 175 29.04 -1.40 28.47
N LYS A 176 29.22 -0.11 28.61
CA LYS A 176 29.83 0.76 27.61
C LYS A 176 31.21 1.17 28.04
N SER A 177 32.18 1.21 27.13
CA SER A 177 33.55 1.65 27.41
C SER A 177 33.55 3.05 28.04
N GLY A 178 34.32 3.24 29.12
CA GLY A 178 34.38 4.50 29.85
C GLY A 178 33.18 4.77 30.77
N ASN A 179 32.33 3.78 31.06
CA ASN A 179 31.16 3.88 31.92
C ASN A 179 30.18 5.00 31.58
N SER A 180 30.19 5.49 30.32
CA SER A 180 29.20 6.46 29.87
C SER A 180 27.84 5.80 29.69
N PRO A 181 26.71 6.47 29.98
CA PRO A 181 25.40 5.91 29.77
C PRO A 181 25.12 5.73 28.30
N PHE A 182 24.24 4.78 27.96
CA PHE A 182 23.65 4.67 26.62
C PHE A 182 22.70 5.84 26.41
N THR A 183 22.63 6.28 25.16
CA THR A 183 21.85 7.45 24.72
C THR A 183 20.87 7.05 23.62
N HIS A 184 19.98 7.93 23.25
CA HIS A 184 19.01 7.71 22.16
C HIS A 184 19.69 7.22 20.88
N ASN A 185 20.83 7.80 20.49
CA ASN A 185 21.60 7.38 19.31
C ASN A 185 22.04 5.91 19.37
N ASP A 186 22.29 5.37 20.55
CA ASP A 186 22.72 3.97 20.69
C ASP A 186 21.62 2.97 20.27
N PHE A 187 20.34 3.38 20.26
CA PHE A 187 19.28 2.55 19.69
C PHE A 187 19.54 2.24 18.22
N PHE A 188 19.98 3.21 17.46
CA PHE A 188 20.23 3.08 16.02
C PHE A 188 21.59 2.47 15.70
N THR A 189 22.56 2.54 16.63
CA THR A 189 23.96 2.22 16.32
C THR A 189 24.52 1.02 17.08
N ASN A 190 23.97 0.67 18.25
CA ASN A 190 24.49 -0.40 19.07
C ASN A 190 23.98 -1.77 18.63
N ASP A 191 24.89 -2.70 18.31
CA ASP A 191 24.56 -4.01 17.76
C ASP A 191 23.73 -4.89 18.71
N SER A 192 23.95 -4.81 20.03
CA SER A 192 23.15 -5.55 21.00
C SER A 192 21.70 -5.05 21.02
N ILE A 193 21.49 -3.73 20.98
CA ILE A 193 20.16 -3.13 20.97
C ILE A 193 19.45 -3.48 19.64
N LYS A 194 20.15 -3.38 18.51
CA LYS A 194 19.64 -3.80 17.21
C LYS A 194 19.28 -5.29 17.18
N THR A 195 20.08 -6.14 17.83
CA THR A 195 19.78 -7.57 17.98
C THR A 195 18.51 -7.78 18.79
N TRP A 196 18.30 -7.03 19.87
CA TRP A 196 17.07 -7.13 20.67
C TRP A 196 15.83 -6.74 19.84
N TYR A 197 15.96 -5.74 18.98
CA TYR A 197 14.88 -5.34 18.10
C TYR A 197 14.60 -6.43 17.03
N LYS A 198 15.63 -6.99 16.40
CA LYS A 198 15.49 -8.10 15.45
C LYS A 198 14.84 -9.34 16.07
N ASN A 199 15.20 -9.71 17.31
CA ASN A 199 14.54 -10.81 18.02
C ASN A 199 13.04 -10.55 18.22
N TYR A 200 12.66 -9.28 18.39
CA TYR A 200 11.26 -8.90 18.48
C TYR A 200 10.54 -9.02 17.13
N LEU A 201 11.16 -8.58 16.05
CA LEU A 201 10.62 -8.77 14.69
C LEU A 201 10.37 -10.25 14.41
N GLU A 202 11.35 -11.11 14.67
CA GLU A 202 11.24 -12.55 14.47
C GLU A 202 10.11 -13.16 15.30
N LEU A 203 10.01 -12.79 16.59
CA LEU A 203 8.94 -13.25 17.47
C LEU A 203 7.56 -12.91 16.91
N ILE A 204 7.35 -11.66 16.50
CA ILE A 204 6.05 -11.19 16.00
C ILE A 204 5.72 -11.87 14.66
N LEU A 205 6.64 -11.90 13.73
CA LEU A 205 6.39 -12.47 12.40
C LEU A 205 6.12 -13.97 12.43
N ASP A 206 6.83 -14.71 13.28
CA ASP A 206 6.65 -16.17 13.40
C ASP A 206 5.57 -16.57 14.43
N ARG A 207 4.98 -15.59 15.15
CA ARG A 207 3.90 -15.88 16.07
C ARG A 207 2.70 -16.49 15.36
N THR A 208 2.23 -17.63 15.87
CA THR A 208 0.95 -18.22 15.47
C THR A 208 -0.15 -17.66 16.35
N ASN A 209 -1.12 -16.98 15.75
CA ASN A 209 -2.29 -16.44 16.42
C ASN A 209 -3.11 -17.57 17.04
N ILE A 210 -3.39 -17.50 18.34
CA ILE A 210 -4.12 -18.56 19.06
C ILE A 210 -5.58 -18.69 18.69
N TYR A 211 -6.21 -17.63 18.13
CA TYR A 211 -7.61 -17.62 17.71
C TYR A 211 -7.81 -18.06 16.25
N THR A 212 -6.85 -17.75 15.38
CA THR A 212 -6.96 -18.01 13.94
C THR A 212 -6.10 -19.16 13.45
N SER A 213 -5.12 -19.59 14.25
CA SER A 213 -4.10 -20.60 13.91
C SER A 213 -3.23 -20.20 12.70
N VAL A 214 -3.18 -18.92 12.35
CA VAL A 214 -2.37 -18.37 11.25
C VAL A 214 -1.15 -17.66 11.85
N LYS A 215 0.03 -17.82 11.22
CA LYS A 215 1.19 -17.01 11.58
C LYS A 215 0.97 -15.56 11.13
N TYR A 216 1.53 -14.59 11.87
CA TYR A 216 1.36 -13.18 11.51
C TYR A 216 1.92 -12.88 10.11
N LYS A 217 3.09 -13.41 9.76
CA LYS A 217 3.66 -13.27 8.41
C LYS A 217 2.82 -13.90 7.28
N ASP A 218 1.81 -14.70 7.63
CA ASP A 218 0.91 -15.37 6.70
C ASP A 218 -0.56 -14.89 6.84
N ASP A 219 -0.81 -13.85 7.65
CA ASP A 219 -2.17 -13.35 7.94
C ASP A 219 -2.54 -12.18 7.02
N PRO A 220 -3.38 -12.39 6.00
CA PRO A 220 -3.77 -11.32 5.09
C PRO A 220 -4.66 -10.24 5.74
N SER A 221 -5.05 -10.37 7.00
CA SER A 221 -5.69 -9.28 7.77
C SER A 221 -4.70 -8.16 8.10
N ILE A 222 -3.39 -8.42 8.02
CA ILE A 222 -2.37 -7.39 8.14
C ILE A 222 -2.19 -6.73 6.77
N PHE A 223 -2.30 -5.40 6.72
CA PHE A 223 -2.00 -4.59 5.54
C PHE A 223 -0.49 -4.46 5.37
N SER A 224 0.17 -4.03 6.45
CA SER A 224 1.59 -3.76 6.47
C SER A 224 2.13 -3.73 7.89
N PHE A 225 3.44 -3.74 7.98
CA PHE A 225 4.16 -3.38 9.19
C PHE A 225 4.88 -2.05 9.00
N GLU A 226 5.04 -1.31 10.10
CA GLU A 226 5.90 -0.14 10.19
C GLU A 226 7.01 -0.40 11.20
N LEU A 227 8.26 -0.12 10.80
CA LEU A 227 9.41 -0.42 11.64
C LEU A 227 9.42 0.40 12.94
N MET A 228 9.00 1.67 12.89
CA MET A 228 8.94 2.51 14.08
C MET A 228 7.99 3.70 13.89
N ASN A 229 7.18 3.99 14.89
CA ASN A 229 6.48 5.24 14.94
C ASN A 229 7.46 6.40 15.12
N GLU A 230 7.48 7.31 14.14
CA GLU A 230 8.12 8.63 14.20
C GLU A 230 9.61 8.62 14.57
N ALA A 231 10.40 7.73 13.97
CA ALA A 231 11.83 7.63 14.25
C ALA A 231 12.58 8.93 13.90
N VAL A 232 13.19 9.53 14.89
CA VAL A 232 14.12 10.65 14.78
C VAL A 232 15.39 10.39 15.57
N ASN A 233 16.52 10.98 15.18
CA ASN A 233 17.78 10.90 15.88
C ASN A 233 18.45 12.28 15.97
N PRO A 234 17.90 13.20 16.78
CA PRO A 234 18.30 14.60 16.81
C PRO A 234 19.80 14.78 17.07
N GLY A 235 20.41 15.69 16.31
CA GLY A 235 21.83 15.99 16.43
C GLY A 235 22.75 14.99 15.71
N GLN A 236 22.20 13.97 15.06
CA GLN A 236 22.93 13.02 14.24
C GLN A 236 22.68 13.24 12.73
N SER A 237 23.52 12.68 11.87
CA SER A 237 23.28 12.64 10.44
C SER A 237 22.09 11.72 10.11
N SER A 238 21.29 12.06 9.12
CA SER A 238 20.22 11.21 8.57
C SER A 238 20.73 9.85 8.08
N SER A 239 22.00 9.75 7.73
CA SER A 239 22.63 8.48 7.36
C SER A 239 22.59 7.42 8.45
N VAL A 240 22.48 7.81 9.72
CA VAL A 240 22.37 6.89 10.86
C VAL A 240 21.01 6.20 10.85
N THR A 241 19.93 6.97 10.80
CA THR A 241 18.57 6.42 10.72
C THR A 241 18.37 5.63 9.42
N LYS A 242 18.86 6.11 8.29
CA LYS A 242 18.84 5.39 7.02
C LYS A 242 19.54 4.03 7.11
N SER A 243 20.71 3.97 7.73
CA SER A 243 21.45 2.70 7.91
C SER A 243 20.68 1.72 8.79
N TRP A 244 20.04 2.22 9.84
CA TRP A 244 19.20 1.42 10.71
C TRP A 244 17.96 0.88 9.95
N TYR A 245 17.23 1.75 9.22
CA TYR A 245 16.09 1.33 8.40
C TYR A 245 16.48 0.29 7.35
N LYS A 246 17.64 0.49 6.69
CA LYS A 246 18.16 -0.48 5.75
C LYS A 246 18.37 -1.85 6.40
N GLU A 247 19.10 -1.89 7.53
CA GLU A 247 19.40 -3.14 8.24
C GLU A 247 18.12 -3.84 8.74
N MET A 248 17.16 -3.08 9.26
CA MET A 248 15.92 -3.65 9.80
C MET A 248 14.95 -4.09 8.72
N SER A 249 14.87 -3.35 7.61
CA SER A 249 14.01 -3.75 6.47
C SER A 249 14.55 -4.99 5.76
N GLU A 250 15.86 -5.09 5.53
CA GLU A 250 16.50 -6.30 5.00
C GLU A 250 16.24 -7.52 5.91
N PHE A 251 16.37 -7.35 7.23
CA PHE A 251 16.08 -8.41 8.18
C PHE A 251 14.60 -8.81 8.16
N PHE A 252 13.69 -7.84 8.18
CA PHE A 252 12.25 -8.08 8.10
C PHE A 252 11.90 -8.87 6.82
N LYS A 253 12.36 -8.41 5.66
CA LYS A 253 12.08 -9.04 4.37
C LYS A 253 12.74 -10.42 4.22
N SER A 254 13.76 -10.74 5.01
CA SER A 254 14.32 -12.11 5.06
C SER A 254 13.36 -13.13 5.71
N ILE A 255 12.35 -12.67 6.47
CA ILE A 255 11.39 -13.51 7.19
C ILE A 255 9.98 -13.44 6.59
N ASP A 256 9.55 -12.24 6.19
CA ASP A 256 8.23 -11.96 5.65
C ASP A 256 8.31 -11.40 4.22
N HIS A 257 7.83 -12.18 3.27
CA HIS A 257 7.78 -11.83 1.84
C HIS A 257 6.36 -11.42 1.39
N ASN A 258 5.38 -11.49 2.28
CA ASN A 258 3.97 -11.29 1.94
C ASN A 258 3.51 -9.87 2.21
N HIS A 259 3.94 -9.28 3.33
CA HIS A 259 3.43 -7.99 3.77
C HIS A 259 4.25 -6.82 3.26
N LEU A 260 3.56 -5.70 3.09
CA LEU A 260 4.18 -4.41 2.86
C LEU A 260 4.91 -3.95 4.13
N LEU A 261 6.00 -3.21 3.93
CA LEU A 261 6.81 -2.63 4.99
C LEU A 261 7.00 -1.14 4.74
N ALA A 262 6.85 -0.33 5.78
CA ALA A 262 7.13 1.10 5.74
C ALA A 262 7.95 1.55 6.96
N THR A 263 8.39 2.80 6.91
CA THR A 263 9.19 3.40 7.97
C THR A 263 8.37 3.78 9.20
N GLY A 264 7.18 4.35 9.01
CA GLY A 264 6.32 4.91 10.07
C GLY A 264 6.76 6.30 10.53
N GLU A 265 7.47 7.06 9.68
CA GLU A 265 8.06 8.36 10.01
C GLU A 265 7.14 9.56 9.73
N GLU A 266 7.47 10.72 10.35
CA GLU A 266 6.72 11.97 10.22
C GLU A 266 6.93 12.68 8.87
N GLY A 267 7.98 12.34 8.10
CA GLY A 267 8.27 12.98 6.81
C GLY A 267 9.30 14.12 6.88
N TYR A 268 10.04 14.26 7.97
CA TYR A 268 11.11 15.25 8.06
C TYR A 268 12.23 15.00 7.07
N ASP A 269 12.92 16.07 6.67
CA ASP A 269 13.99 15.93 5.70
C ASP A 269 15.22 16.81 6.01
N VAL A 270 16.23 16.62 5.18
CA VAL A 270 17.50 17.36 5.24
C VAL A 270 17.56 18.38 4.10
N PRO A 271 18.43 19.42 4.19
CA PRO A 271 18.62 20.37 3.09
C PRO A 271 19.04 19.68 1.80
N GLY A 272 18.50 20.15 0.67
CA GLY A 272 18.84 19.65 -0.66
C GLY A 272 17.71 19.02 -1.44
N TYR A 273 16.59 18.71 -0.79
CA TYR A 273 15.36 18.29 -1.46
C TYR A 273 14.41 19.47 -1.69
N SER A 274 13.78 19.51 -2.87
CA SER A 274 12.87 20.60 -3.23
C SER A 274 11.48 20.35 -2.68
N TYR A 275 11.10 21.16 -1.70
CA TYR A 275 9.73 21.29 -1.25
C TYR A 275 9.14 22.58 -1.80
N SER A 276 7.92 22.52 -2.34
CA SER A 276 7.24 23.66 -2.93
C SER A 276 6.88 24.67 -1.84
N ASN A 277 7.01 25.96 -2.15
CA ASN A 277 6.64 27.03 -1.21
C ASN A 277 7.25 26.84 0.19
N ALA A 278 8.53 26.49 0.25
CA ALA A 278 9.28 26.43 1.51
C ALA A 278 9.07 27.72 2.35
N ASP A 279 8.72 28.83 1.71
CA ASP A 279 8.36 30.10 2.34
C ASP A 279 7.16 30.00 3.29
N LEU A 280 6.23 29.08 3.08
CA LEU A 280 5.11 28.82 3.98
C LEU A 280 5.52 28.20 5.32
N PHE A 281 6.76 27.68 5.39
CA PHE A 281 7.32 27.01 6.55
C PHE A 281 8.38 27.86 7.27
N TYR A 282 8.53 29.16 6.90
CA TYR A 282 9.56 30.03 7.50
C TYR A 282 9.28 30.40 8.95
N ASN A 283 10.36 30.54 9.67
CA ASN A 283 10.57 31.06 11.03
C ASN A 283 10.43 30.03 12.17
N SER A 284 9.34 29.31 12.34
CA SER A 284 9.17 28.38 13.48
C SER A 284 9.22 26.92 13.10
N SER A 285 9.02 26.61 11.83
CA SER A 285 8.87 25.24 11.32
C SER A 285 10.03 24.78 10.43
N TYR A 286 11.11 25.55 10.41
CA TYR A 286 12.31 25.21 9.63
C TYR A 286 12.93 23.86 10.02
N PHE A 287 12.67 23.39 11.24
CA PHE A 287 13.10 22.06 11.68
C PHE A 287 12.56 20.92 10.79
N LEU A 288 11.49 21.14 10.04
CA LEU A 288 10.92 20.15 9.12
C LEU A 288 11.90 19.75 8.00
N PHE A 289 12.81 20.67 7.60
CA PHE A 289 13.68 20.51 6.44
C PHE A 289 15.16 20.81 6.71
N ASN A 290 15.56 21.08 7.94
CA ASN A 290 16.93 21.52 8.26
C ASN A 290 17.86 20.38 8.70
N GLY A 291 17.37 19.15 8.73
CA GLY A 291 18.13 17.97 9.17
C GLY A 291 18.29 17.84 10.69
N SER A 292 17.76 18.79 11.49
CA SER A 292 17.89 18.75 12.96
C SER A 292 17.24 17.52 13.61
N LYS A 293 16.31 16.89 12.92
CA LYS A 293 15.64 15.66 13.36
C LYS A 293 16.49 14.39 13.12
N GLY A 294 17.60 14.50 12.36
CA GLY A 294 18.50 13.38 12.10
C GLY A 294 17.85 12.23 11.32
N THR A 295 16.89 12.55 10.48
CA THR A 295 16.21 11.63 9.56
C THR A 295 15.96 12.32 8.22
N SER A 296 15.71 11.54 7.17
CA SER A 296 15.37 12.04 5.83
C SER A 296 14.31 11.15 5.21
N PHE A 297 13.13 11.71 4.99
CA PHE A 297 12.02 11.06 4.32
C PHE A 297 12.41 10.51 2.94
N VAL A 298 13.11 11.32 2.15
CA VAL A 298 13.53 10.90 0.79
C VAL A 298 14.50 9.74 0.87
N GLU A 299 15.52 9.83 1.73
CA GLU A 299 16.55 8.79 1.82
C GLU A 299 15.99 7.46 2.36
N ASN A 300 15.14 7.51 3.38
CA ASN A 300 14.56 6.32 4.01
C ASN A 300 13.53 5.66 3.08
N SER A 301 12.65 6.46 2.47
CA SER A 301 11.65 5.96 1.52
C SER A 301 12.27 5.41 0.24
N SER A 302 13.51 5.80 -0.11
CA SER A 302 14.23 5.26 -1.28
C SER A 302 14.76 3.83 -1.09
N LEU A 303 14.80 3.31 0.12
CA LEU A 303 15.34 1.97 0.42
C LEU A 303 14.53 0.88 -0.30
N PRO A 304 15.20 -0.14 -0.89
CA PRO A 304 14.53 -1.15 -1.72
C PRO A 304 13.44 -1.93 -0.99
N ASP A 305 13.68 -2.25 0.29
CA ASP A 305 12.79 -3.08 1.11
C ASP A 305 11.72 -2.27 1.86
N ILE A 306 11.64 -0.97 1.65
CA ILE A 306 10.53 -0.11 2.05
C ILE A 306 9.57 -0.02 0.87
N ASP A 307 8.37 -0.57 1.02
CA ASP A 307 7.41 -0.71 -0.08
C ASP A 307 6.63 0.57 -0.39
N TYR A 308 6.38 1.39 0.62
CA TYR A 308 5.67 2.67 0.48
C TYR A 308 6.19 3.69 1.47
N ALA A 309 6.04 4.97 1.13
CA ALA A 309 6.47 6.09 1.96
C ALA A 309 5.35 6.53 2.91
N THR A 310 5.69 6.77 4.17
CA THR A 310 4.76 7.28 5.18
C THR A 310 5.19 8.65 5.65
N PHE A 311 4.21 9.50 5.96
CA PHE A 311 4.41 10.81 6.57
C PHE A 311 3.20 11.19 7.42
N HIS A 312 3.39 12.15 8.33
CA HIS A 312 2.36 12.63 9.24
C HIS A 312 2.07 14.12 9.00
N LEU A 313 0.99 14.65 9.58
CA LEU A 313 0.66 16.08 9.51
C LEU A 313 -0.06 16.57 10.77
N TYR A 314 0.61 17.44 11.50
CA TYR A 314 0.09 18.11 12.69
C TYR A 314 0.34 19.63 12.62
N SER A 315 -0.38 20.31 11.73
CA SER A 315 -0.12 21.72 11.42
C SER A 315 -0.10 22.63 12.64
N GLY A 316 -1.03 22.43 13.59
CA GLY A 316 -1.06 23.21 14.83
C GLY A 316 0.17 23.00 15.72
N GLN A 317 0.62 21.76 15.89
CA GLN A 317 1.82 21.43 16.69
C GLN A 317 3.11 21.91 16.02
N TRP A 318 3.15 21.90 14.69
CA TRP A 318 4.29 22.36 13.91
C TRP A 318 4.27 23.87 13.64
N ASN A 319 3.22 24.57 14.10
CA ASN A 319 3.01 26.00 13.88
C ASN A 319 3.07 26.39 12.40
N ILE A 320 2.41 25.59 11.55
CA ILE A 320 2.20 25.86 10.13
C ILE A 320 0.70 26.11 9.86
N SER A 321 0.39 26.86 8.83
CA SER A 321 -1.00 27.12 8.44
C SER A 321 -1.64 25.87 7.80
N TYR A 322 -2.97 25.79 7.77
CA TYR A 322 -3.68 24.69 7.09
C TYR A 322 -3.35 24.60 5.60
N PRO A 323 -3.24 25.69 4.82
CA PRO A 323 -2.74 25.64 3.44
C PRO A 323 -1.30 25.14 3.30
N ALA A 324 -0.43 25.43 4.29
CA ALA A 324 0.91 24.85 4.32
C ALA A 324 0.83 23.32 4.53
N GLY A 325 -0.14 22.84 5.31
CA GLY A 325 -0.43 21.41 5.44
C GLY A 325 -0.83 20.75 4.12
N GLU A 326 -1.66 21.40 3.29
CA GLU A 326 -1.97 20.92 1.94
C GLU A 326 -0.71 20.84 1.06
N THR A 327 0.17 21.85 1.14
CA THR A 327 1.44 21.86 0.42
C THR A 327 2.34 20.72 0.88
N TRP A 328 2.42 20.47 2.19
CA TRP A 328 3.13 19.34 2.78
C TRP A 328 2.67 18.00 2.18
N ILE A 329 1.35 17.76 2.12
CA ILE A 329 0.79 16.57 1.53
C ILE A 329 1.18 16.46 0.05
N ARG A 330 1.02 17.51 -0.74
CA ARG A 330 1.34 17.52 -2.18
C ARG A 330 2.80 17.21 -2.45
N ASP A 331 3.71 17.79 -1.67
CA ASP A 331 5.15 17.60 -1.85
C ASP A 331 5.57 16.18 -1.52
N HIS A 332 5.07 15.58 -0.42
CA HIS A 332 5.37 14.19 -0.05
C HIS A 332 4.83 13.20 -1.08
N ILE A 333 3.62 13.43 -1.61
CA ILE A 333 3.07 12.64 -2.71
C ILE A 333 3.96 12.75 -3.94
N LYS A 334 4.35 13.96 -4.33
CA LYS A 334 5.19 14.21 -5.51
C LYS A 334 6.57 13.54 -5.38
N ILE A 335 7.19 13.63 -4.22
CA ILE A 335 8.47 12.96 -3.93
C ILE A 335 8.30 11.45 -4.04
N SER A 336 7.28 10.88 -3.42
CA SER A 336 7.01 9.44 -3.49
C SER A 336 6.77 8.96 -4.92
N GLN A 337 6.12 9.77 -5.76
CA GLN A 337 5.97 9.50 -7.19
C GLN A 337 7.33 9.42 -7.91
N THR A 338 8.30 10.28 -7.56
CA THR A 338 9.66 10.19 -8.12
C THR A 338 10.39 8.92 -7.71
N LEU A 339 10.07 8.37 -6.54
CA LEU A 339 10.58 7.10 -6.04
C LEU A 339 9.80 5.89 -6.59
N ASN A 340 8.74 6.13 -7.37
CA ASN A 340 7.81 5.11 -7.87
C ASN A 340 7.20 4.25 -6.74
N LYS A 341 6.83 4.90 -5.63
CA LYS A 341 6.21 4.27 -4.46
C LYS A 341 4.91 4.97 -4.08
N PRO A 342 3.94 4.26 -3.48
CA PRO A 342 2.79 4.91 -2.87
C PRO A 342 3.22 5.83 -1.72
N ALA A 343 2.48 6.93 -1.52
CA ALA A 343 2.59 7.77 -0.34
C ALA A 343 1.37 7.55 0.56
N LEU A 344 1.57 7.33 1.84
CA LEU A 344 0.50 7.23 2.83
C LEU A 344 0.64 8.34 3.87
N LEU A 345 -0.38 9.20 3.97
CA LEU A 345 -0.54 10.09 5.13
C LEU A 345 -0.97 9.21 6.31
N GLY A 346 0.02 8.73 7.09
CA GLY A 346 -0.13 7.72 8.14
C GLY A 346 -0.78 8.26 9.42
N GLU A 347 -0.61 9.56 9.66
CA GLU A 347 -1.29 10.30 10.72
C GLU A 347 -1.58 11.72 10.27
N PHE A 348 -2.75 12.21 10.58
CA PHE A 348 -3.05 13.64 10.49
C PHE A 348 -4.10 14.04 11.51
N GLY A 349 -3.95 15.23 12.04
CA GLY A 349 -4.84 15.72 13.08
C GLY A 349 -4.88 17.23 13.19
N SER A 350 -6.04 17.74 13.62
CA SER A 350 -6.25 19.12 14.05
C SER A 350 -7.05 19.13 15.34
N THR A 351 -6.74 20.04 16.24
CA THR A 351 -7.52 20.26 17.47
C THR A 351 -8.70 21.19 17.26
N GLU A 352 -8.71 21.93 16.14
CA GLU A 352 -9.72 22.93 15.81
C GLU A 352 -10.27 22.70 14.40
N ASN A 353 -11.53 23.07 14.18
CA ASN A 353 -12.19 23.06 12.87
C ASN A 353 -12.01 21.74 12.08
N LYS A 354 -11.99 20.61 12.78
CA LYS A 354 -11.61 19.28 12.22
C LYS A 354 -12.30 18.99 10.89
N ALA A 355 -13.63 19.11 10.80
CA ALA A 355 -14.35 18.76 9.58
C ALA A 355 -13.86 19.55 8.35
N SER A 356 -13.79 20.88 8.47
CA SER A 356 -13.33 21.75 7.38
C SER A 356 -11.85 21.53 7.02
N VAL A 357 -10.98 21.38 8.02
CA VAL A 357 -9.55 21.18 7.81
C VAL A 357 -9.29 19.81 7.15
N TYR A 358 -9.96 18.78 7.64
CA TYR A 358 -9.79 17.42 7.11
C TYR A 358 -10.36 17.30 5.70
N ASN A 359 -11.50 17.95 5.41
CA ASN A 359 -12.03 17.98 4.06
C ASN A 359 -10.98 18.53 3.06
N ASN A 360 -10.36 19.68 3.36
CA ASN A 360 -9.34 20.26 2.48
C ASN A 360 -8.11 19.34 2.28
N TRP A 361 -7.66 18.68 3.34
CA TRP A 361 -6.53 17.74 3.24
C TRP A 361 -6.90 16.46 2.49
N LEU A 362 -8.11 15.94 2.71
CA LEU A 362 -8.62 14.77 2.01
C LEU A 362 -8.87 15.05 0.53
N ASP A 363 -9.26 16.29 0.14
CA ASP A 363 -9.36 16.68 -1.27
C ASP A 363 -8.00 16.56 -1.99
N VAL A 364 -6.89 16.87 -1.32
CA VAL A 364 -5.55 16.67 -1.89
C VAL A 364 -5.27 15.17 -2.07
N ILE A 365 -5.62 14.36 -1.08
CA ILE A 365 -5.43 12.91 -1.11
C ILE A 365 -6.32 12.25 -2.18
N GLU A 366 -7.58 12.67 -2.31
CA GLU A 366 -8.51 12.17 -3.34
C GLU A 366 -7.94 12.31 -4.75
N ASN A 367 -7.30 13.45 -5.02
CA ASN A 367 -6.71 13.79 -6.31
C ASN A 367 -5.30 13.19 -6.50
N SER A 368 -4.82 12.36 -5.56
CA SER A 368 -3.52 11.69 -5.62
C SER A 368 -3.62 10.27 -6.18
N ASP A 369 -2.45 9.69 -6.48
CA ASP A 369 -2.36 8.29 -6.89
C ASP A 369 -2.71 7.31 -5.77
N THR A 370 -2.43 7.64 -4.52
CA THR A 370 -2.66 6.74 -3.39
C THR A 370 -4.11 6.69 -2.96
N ARG A 371 -4.79 7.84 -2.92
CA ARG A 371 -6.16 7.99 -2.41
C ARG A 371 -6.34 7.31 -1.04
N SER A 372 -5.32 7.40 -0.20
CA SER A 372 -5.31 6.70 1.08
C SER A 372 -4.71 7.58 2.17
N ALA A 373 -5.37 7.60 3.32
CA ALA A 373 -4.95 8.35 4.51
C ALA A 373 -5.45 7.67 5.79
N VAL A 374 -4.82 7.98 6.93
CA VAL A 374 -5.15 7.42 8.24
C VAL A 374 -5.26 8.55 9.26
N VAL A 375 -6.45 8.79 9.77
CA VAL A 375 -6.76 9.89 10.70
C VAL A 375 -6.19 9.62 12.09
N TRP A 376 -5.59 10.59 12.74
CA TRP A 376 -5.29 10.54 14.17
C TRP A 376 -6.39 11.29 14.92
N GLN A 377 -7.20 10.63 15.78
CA GLN A 377 -7.40 9.21 16.00
C GLN A 377 -8.87 8.92 16.34
N TYR A 378 -9.34 7.71 16.08
CA TYR A 378 -10.60 7.27 16.69
C TYR A 378 -10.36 7.03 18.18
N LEU A 379 -11.13 7.72 19.02
CA LEU A 379 -11.02 7.63 20.48
C LEU A 379 -12.29 7.04 21.08
N HIS A 380 -12.20 5.80 21.55
CA HIS A 380 -13.30 5.17 22.26
C HIS A 380 -13.60 5.96 23.54
N PRO A 381 -14.87 6.19 23.91
CA PRO A 381 -15.24 7.00 25.08
C PRO A 381 -14.59 6.56 26.40
N ASP A 382 -14.33 5.26 26.58
CA ASP A 382 -13.73 4.72 27.78
C ASP A 382 -12.19 4.74 27.77
N VAL A 383 -11.58 5.21 26.67
CA VAL A 383 -10.12 5.42 26.60
C VAL A 383 -9.79 6.85 26.96
N LYS A 384 -9.00 7.00 28.04
CA LYS A 384 -8.56 8.31 28.49
C LYS A 384 -7.40 8.79 27.63
N ASN A 385 -7.64 9.79 26.83
CA ASN A 385 -6.63 10.55 26.10
C ASN A 385 -7.10 12.01 25.98
N ASN A 386 -6.22 12.96 26.26
CA ASN A 386 -6.52 14.39 26.26
C ASN A 386 -5.67 15.16 25.25
N ASP A 387 -5.22 14.53 24.16
CA ASP A 387 -4.41 15.18 23.12
C ASP A 387 -5.22 16.18 22.27
N GLY A 388 -6.54 16.14 22.37
CA GLY A 388 -7.45 17.05 21.64
C GLY A 388 -7.73 16.63 20.19
N PHE A 389 -7.03 15.65 19.66
CA PHE A 389 -7.18 15.21 18.27
C PHE A 389 -8.29 14.17 18.08
N GLY A 390 -8.62 13.41 19.12
CA GLY A 390 -9.59 12.33 19.08
C GLY A 390 -10.93 12.69 18.46
N PHE A 391 -11.54 11.75 17.77
CA PHE A 391 -12.92 11.80 17.30
C PHE A 391 -13.64 10.49 17.63
N ASN A 392 -14.95 10.52 17.64
CA ASN A 392 -15.79 9.32 17.80
C ASN A 392 -17.11 9.45 17.01
N LEU A 393 -18.00 8.49 17.14
CA LEU A 393 -19.26 8.46 16.37
C LEU A 393 -20.21 9.63 16.68
N SER A 394 -20.01 10.39 17.77
CA SER A 394 -20.81 11.59 18.06
C SER A 394 -20.42 12.81 17.21
N ASP A 395 -19.26 12.79 16.55
CA ASP A 395 -18.77 13.86 15.70
C ASP A 395 -19.43 13.81 14.31
N ALA A 396 -20.75 14.01 14.26
CA ALA A 396 -21.57 13.75 13.08
C ALA A 396 -21.09 14.47 11.80
N ALA A 397 -20.64 15.73 11.91
CA ALA A 397 -20.10 16.49 10.77
C ALA A 397 -18.85 15.82 10.20
N LEU A 398 -17.92 15.44 11.05
CA LEU A 398 -16.67 14.78 10.64
C LEU A 398 -16.92 13.40 10.05
N ILE A 399 -17.85 12.64 10.64
CA ILE A 399 -18.24 11.33 10.11
C ILE A 399 -18.90 11.45 8.74
N SER A 400 -19.66 12.52 8.47
CA SER A 400 -20.21 12.79 7.13
C SER A 400 -19.09 12.99 6.10
N GLU A 401 -18.12 13.86 6.38
CA GLU A 401 -16.97 14.10 5.51
C GLU A 401 -16.20 12.79 5.20
N PHE A 402 -16.00 11.96 6.21
CA PHE A 402 -15.33 10.67 6.01
C PHE A 402 -16.11 9.73 5.10
N LYS A 403 -17.43 9.65 5.26
CA LYS A 403 -18.29 8.83 4.40
C LYS A 403 -18.30 9.33 2.96
N ASP A 404 -18.32 10.64 2.76
CA ASP A 404 -18.28 11.25 1.43
C ASP A 404 -16.94 10.96 0.74
N PHE A 405 -15.83 11.15 1.44
CA PHE A 405 -14.50 10.78 0.93
C PHE A 405 -14.41 9.29 0.58
N ILE A 406 -14.84 8.39 1.49
CA ILE A 406 -14.82 6.93 1.27
C ILE A 406 -15.66 6.57 0.05
N LYS A 407 -16.81 7.19 -0.13
CA LYS A 407 -17.67 6.99 -1.30
C LYS A 407 -16.92 7.36 -2.58
N ILE A 408 -16.30 8.55 -2.63
CA ILE A 408 -15.59 9.06 -3.81
C ILE A 408 -14.42 8.16 -4.19
N ILE A 409 -13.60 7.75 -3.23
CA ILE A 409 -12.42 6.91 -3.54
C ILE A 409 -12.76 5.48 -3.93
N ASN A 410 -13.96 4.98 -3.54
CA ASN A 410 -14.45 3.63 -3.84
C ASN A 410 -15.47 3.60 -4.99
N GLU A 411 -15.98 4.76 -5.43
CA GLU A 411 -16.74 4.77 -6.66
C GLU A 411 -15.88 4.13 -7.74
N PRO A 412 -16.44 3.13 -8.49
CA PRO A 412 -15.76 2.70 -9.69
C PRO A 412 -15.45 4.01 -10.40
N GLN A 413 -14.18 4.30 -10.62
CA GLN A 413 -13.88 5.32 -11.59
C GLN A 413 -14.54 4.81 -12.88
N THR A 414 -15.79 5.13 -13.07
CA THR A 414 -16.17 5.55 -14.40
C THR A 414 -15.08 6.56 -14.68
N LEU A 415 -14.04 6.11 -15.38
CA LEU A 415 -13.16 7.02 -16.09
C LEU A 415 -14.10 8.10 -16.54
N PRO A 416 -13.97 9.38 -16.08
CA PRO A 416 -14.82 10.39 -16.61
C PRO A 416 -14.76 10.13 -18.11
N GLN A 417 -15.90 10.01 -18.75
CA GLN A 417 -15.99 10.03 -20.22
C GLN A 417 -15.66 11.42 -20.76
N THR A 418 -15.03 12.27 -19.96
CA THR A 418 -13.93 13.07 -20.43
C THR A 418 -12.83 12.06 -20.65
N ALA A 419 -12.88 11.41 -21.80
CA ALA A 419 -11.81 10.65 -22.34
C ALA A 419 -10.49 11.17 -21.76
N ASN A 420 -9.64 10.27 -21.16
CA ASN A 420 -8.21 10.41 -21.32
C ASN A 420 -8.00 10.34 -22.84
N ASN A 421 -8.46 11.35 -23.55
CA ASN A 421 -8.37 11.48 -24.96
C ASN A 421 -7.04 12.12 -25.26
N VAL A 422 -6.02 11.32 -24.98
CA VAL A 422 -4.91 11.32 -25.90
C VAL A 422 -5.47 10.61 -27.12
N GLU A 423 -6.00 11.36 -28.03
CA GLU A 423 -6.46 10.81 -29.28
C GLU A 423 -5.33 10.92 -30.28
N LEU A 424 -4.84 9.78 -30.73
CA LEU A 424 -3.86 9.72 -31.80
C LEU A 424 -4.61 9.43 -33.10
N TYR A 425 -4.67 10.42 -33.96
CA TYR A 425 -5.38 10.30 -35.25
C TYR A 425 -4.50 9.54 -36.24
N GLN A 426 -5.16 8.98 -37.27
CA GLN A 426 -4.47 8.43 -38.42
C GLN A 426 -3.76 9.56 -39.15
N ASN A 427 -2.49 9.36 -39.53
CA ASN A 427 -1.75 10.33 -40.34
C ASN A 427 -2.45 10.57 -41.67
N TYR A 428 -2.38 11.80 -42.16
CA TYR A 428 -2.96 12.17 -43.47
C TYR A 428 -1.98 13.02 -44.28
N PRO A 429 -1.79 12.68 -45.57
CA PRO A 429 -2.30 11.50 -46.27
C PRO A 429 -1.73 10.17 -45.76
N ASN A 430 -2.44 9.05 -45.98
CA ASN A 430 -1.97 7.69 -45.75
C ASN A 430 -2.64 6.73 -46.74
N PRO A 431 -1.95 6.13 -47.73
CA PRO A 431 -0.48 6.22 -47.94
C PRO A 431 0.00 7.63 -48.32
N PHE A 432 1.31 7.89 -48.13
CA PHE A 432 1.91 9.21 -48.42
C PHE A 432 3.25 9.11 -49.16
N ASN A 433 3.62 10.23 -49.86
CA ASN A 433 4.89 10.41 -50.54
C ASN A 433 5.21 11.92 -50.67
N PRO A 434 6.30 12.46 -50.18
CA PRO A 434 7.11 11.94 -49.09
C PRO A 434 6.65 12.51 -47.73
N VAL A 435 5.56 13.28 -47.66
CA VAL A 435 5.15 14.06 -46.47
C VAL A 435 3.77 13.62 -46.00
N THR A 436 3.63 13.54 -44.69
CA THR A 436 2.35 13.31 -44.02
C THR A 436 2.28 14.10 -42.72
N THR A 437 1.09 14.37 -42.21
CA THR A 437 0.85 15.02 -40.91
C THR A 437 0.25 14.02 -39.95
N ILE A 438 0.82 13.92 -38.78
CA ILE A 438 0.30 13.19 -37.63
C ILE A 438 -0.36 14.21 -36.72
N LYS A 439 -1.62 13.98 -36.37
CA LYS A 439 -2.40 14.79 -35.45
C LYS A 439 -2.69 14.03 -34.18
N TYR A 440 -2.63 14.69 -33.02
CA TYR A 440 -3.06 14.13 -31.75
C TYR A 440 -3.68 15.23 -30.87
N SER A 441 -4.51 14.83 -29.91
CA SER A 441 -5.10 15.75 -28.93
C SER A 441 -4.81 15.31 -27.51
N LEU A 442 -4.60 16.29 -26.63
CA LEU A 442 -4.38 16.12 -25.21
C LEU A 442 -5.49 16.82 -24.44
N SER A 443 -6.07 16.14 -23.45
CA SER A 443 -7.10 16.74 -22.58
C SER A 443 -6.51 17.64 -21.51
N ARG A 444 -5.23 17.52 -21.21
CA ARG A 444 -4.48 18.29 -20.20
C ARG A 444 -3.02 18.48 -20.61
N ASN A 445 -2.33 19.37 -19.90
CA ASN A 445 -0.88 19.52 -20.06
C ASN A 445 -0.18 18.26 -19.51
N GLU A 446 0.57 17.56 -20.34
CA GLU A 446 1.25 16.34 -19.93
C GLU A 446 2.51 16.04 -20.74
N PHE A 447 3.34 15.13 -20.23
CA PHE A 447 4.53 14.69 -20.94
C PHE A 447 4.16 13.72 -22.05
N VAL A 448 4.61 14.01 -23.26
CA VAL A 448 4.37 13.20 -24.48
C VAL A 448 5.67 12.61 -24.96
N ASN A 449 5.69 11.32 -25.17
CA ASN A 449 6.72 10.62 -25.92
C ASN A 449 6.09 9.98 -27.16
N MET A 450 6.46 10.48 -28.35
CA MET A 450 6.01 9.92 -29.63
C MET A 450 7.20 9.36 -30.40
N GLU A 451 7.12 8.10 -30.78
CA GLU A 451 8.20 7.37 -31.43
C GLU A 451 7.74 6.64 -32.69
N LEU A 452 8.69 6.45 -33.61
CA LEU A 452 8.50 5.78 -34.88
C LEU A 452 9.28 4.48 -34.95
N TYR A 453 8.65 3.41 -35.45
CA TYR A 453 9.18 2.07 -35.52
C TYR A 453 8.98 1.42 -36.88
N THR A 454 9.83 0.47 -37.23
CA THR A 454 9.55 -0.50 -38.29
C THR A 454 8.53 -1.52 -37.81
N VAL A 455 7.93 -2.29 -38.73
CA VAL A 455 7.02 -3.40 -38.40
C VAL A 455 7.67 -4.51 -37.58
N LEU A 456 8.99 -4.61 -37.57
CA LEU A 456 9.76 -5.53 -36.76
C LEU A 456 10.11 -4.99 -35.37
N GLY A 457 9.53 -3.83 -34.97
CA GLY A 457 9.72 -3.22 -33.67
C GLY A 457 11.04 -2.46 -33.49
N LYS A 458 11.86 -2.27 -34.55
CA LYS A 458 13.08 -1.47 -34.46
C LYS A 458 12.69 0.02 -34.45
N LYS A 459 13.08 0.74 -33.39
CA LYS A 459 12.94 2.19 -33.29
C LYS A 459 13.78 2.89 -34.35
N ILE A 460 13.17 3.84 -35.07
CA ILE A 460 13.82 4.61 -36.13
C ILE A 460 13.84 6.12 -35.86
N GLY A 461 13.07 6.60 -34.90
CA GLY A 461 13.11 7.99 -34.49
C GLY A 461 12.19 8.32 -33.32
N THR A 462 12.46 9.45 -32.68
CA THR A 462 11.56 10.10 -31.71
C THR A 462 10.99 11.34 -32.38
N LEU A 463 9.66 11.46 -32.37
CA LEU A 463 8.94 12.56 -33.01
C LEU A 463 8.61 13.69 -32.02
N VAL A 464 8.25 13.32 -30.79
CA VAL A 464 8.04 14.23 -29.65
C VAL A 464 8.63 13.60 -28.42
N ASN A 465 9.25 14.40 -27.56
CA ASN A 465 9.73 13.98 -26.25
C ASN A 465 9.76 15.22 -25.33
N GLY A 466 8.65 15.52 -24.66
CA GLY A 466 8.55 16.69 -23.79
C GLY A 466 7.14 17.00 -23.35
N TYR A 467 7.03 17.97 -22.43
CA TYR A 467 5.72 18.48 -21.99
C TYR A 467 5.01 19.22 -23.12
N GLN A 468 3.74 18.93 -23.30
CA GLN A 468 2.83 19.55 -24.27
C GLN A 468 1.61 20.11 -23.55
N THR A 469 1.07 21.22 -24.04
CA THR A 469 -0.15 21.82 -23.48
C THR A 469 -1.39 21.01 -23.87
N ALA A 470 -2.48 21.18 -23.11
CA ALA A 470 -3.79 20.70 -23.54
C ALA A 470 -4.17 21.29 -24.90
N GLY A 471 -4.84 20.49 -25.73
CA GLY A 471 -5.27 20.92 -27.05
C GLY A 471 -4.83 19.96 -28.17
N VAL A 472 -4.99 20.43 -29.40
CA VAL A 472 -4.66 19.68 -30.60
C VAL A 472 -3.26 20.05 -31.07
N HIS A 473 -2.48 19.03 -31.41
CA HIS A 473 -1.09 19.15 -31.91
C HIS A 473 -0.96 18.47 -33.27
N GLU A 474 -0.08 19.02 -34.08
CA GLU A 474 0.21 18.47 -35.41
C GLU A 474 1.74 18.37 -35.62
N ILE A 475 2.18 17.28 -36.20
CA ILE A 475 3.58 17.02 -36.52
C ILE A 475 3.66 16.67 -38.00
N THR A 476 4.42 17.44 -38.75
CA THR A 476 4.73 17.11 -40.15
C THR A 476 5.93 16.16 -40.19
N LEU A 477 5.71 14.99 -40.77
CA LEU A 477 6.72 13.96 -40.95
C LEU A 477 7.09 13.85 -42.42
N SER A 478 8.38 14.01 -42.74
CA SER A 478 8.91 13.87 -44.09
C SER A 478 9.86 12.66 -44.17
N PHE A 479 9.55 11.75 -45.08
CA PHE A 479 10.36 10.57 -45.37
C PHE A 479 11.27 10.83 -46.56
N ASN A 480 12.52 11.15 -46.27
CA ASN A 480 13.54 11.30 -47.34
C ASN A 480 13.78 9.94 -48.02
N SER A 481 13.73 9.93 -49.32
CA SER A 481 13.83 8.75 -50.21
C SER A 481 15.11 7.91 -49.97
N ASN A 482 16.17 8.54 -49.46
CA ASN A 482 17.46 7.87 -49.24
C ASN A 482 17.58 7.16 -47.88
N LYS A 483 16.67 7.43 -46.94
CA LYS A 483 16.74 6.90 -45.55
C LYS A 483 15.69 5.85 -45.26
N TYR A 484 14.54 5.93 -45.88
CA TYR A 484 13.38 5.08 -45.60
C TYR A 484 12.85 4.38 -46.82
N SER A 485 12.54 3.09 -46.74
CA SER A 485 11.96 2.31 -47.84
C SER A 485 10.47 2.48 -47.90
N SER A 486 9.86 2.24 -49.09
CA SER A 486 8.41 2.05 -49.17
C SER A 486 7.98 0.90 -48.26
N GLY A 487 6.87 1.06 -47.53
CA GLY A 487 6.40 0.05 -46.61
C GLY A 487 5.59 0.61 -45.45
N ILE A 488 5.27 -0.28 -44.52
CA ILE A 488 4.50 0.04 -43.31
C ILE A 488 5.45 0.37 -42.19
N TYR A 489 5.13 1.42 -41.44
CA TYR A 489 5.78 1.81 -40.19
C TYR A 489 4.71 1.98 -39.13
N ILE A 490 5.10 1.99 -37.85
CA ILE A 490 4.24 2.16 -36.70
C ILE A 490 4.72 3.39 -35.92
N TYR A 491 3.82 4.32 -35.63
CA TYR A 491 4.10 5.38 -34.69
C TYR A 491 3.27 5.17 -33.41
N THR A 492 3.90 5.47 -32.29
CA THR A 492 3.31 5.31 -30.96
C THR A 492 3.28 6.67 -30.28
N LEU A 493 2.28 6.91 -29.49
CA LEU A 493 2.16 8.02 -28.56
C LEU A 493 2.00 7.46 -27.17
N ARG A 494 2.86 7.87 -26.26
CA ARG A 494 2.82 7.50 -24.86
C ARG A 494 2.78 8.75 -24.00
N THR A 495 1.88 8.77 -23.04
CA THR A 495 1.86 9.70 -21.92
C THR A 495 1.96 8.91 -20.62
N PRO A 496 2.05 9.55 -19.43
CA PRO A 496 2.06 8.83 -18.15
C PRO A 496 0.90 7.85 -17.99
N ASP A 497 -0.30 8.20 -18.53
CA ASP A 497 -1.53 7.45 -18.31
C ASP A 497 -2.15 6.82 -19.57
N SER A 498 -1.53 7.04 -20.74
CA SER A 498 -2.13 6.60 -22.02
C SER A 498 -1.07 6.06 -22.98
N PHE A 499 -1.51 5.09 -23.80
CA PHE A 499 -0.74 4.55 -24.91
C PHE A 499 -1.64 4.39 -26.13
N ALA A 500 -1.21 4.94 -27.25
CA ALA A 500 -1.87 4.76 -28.55
C ALA A 500 -0.85 4.44 -29.63
N CYS A 501 -1.26 3.71 -30.67
CA CYS A 501 -0.44 3.45 -31.84
C CYS A 501 -1.25 3.46 -33.12
N ARG A 502 -0.60 3.79 -34.21
CA ARG A 502 -1.17 3.79 -35.59
C ARG A 502 -0.13 3.31 -36.60
N LYS A 503 -0.62 2.84 -37.72
CA LYS A 503 0.22 2.43 -38.85
C LYS A 503 0.25 3.57 -39.88
N LEU A 504 1.40 3.83 -40.46
CA LEU A 504 1.54 4.68 -41.63
C LEU A 504 2.14 3.90 -42.82
N MET A 505 1.77 4.25 -44.03
CA MET A 505 2.27 3.60 -45.22
C MET A 505 2.98 4.62 -46.13
N VAL A 506 4.24 4.35 -46.41
CA VAL A 506 5.05 5.14 -47.33
C VAL A 506 5.00 4.51 -48.71
N LEU A 507 4.67 5.28 -49.71
CA LEU A 507 4.79 4.92 -51.14
C LEU A 507 5.86 5.81 -51.75
N LYS A 508 6.79 5.22 -52.50
CA LYS A 508 7.76 5.94 -53.30
C LYS A 508 7.31 5.96 -54.74
#